data_3852e5382415e9e803ff696589ae9be7
#
_entry.id   3852e5382415e9e803ff696589ae9be7
#
_cell.length_a   1.000
_cell.length_b   1.000
_cell.length_c   1.000
_cell.angle_alpha   90.00
_cell.angle_beta   90.00
_cell.angle_gamma   90.00
#
_symmetry.space_group_name_H-M   'P 1'
#
loop_
_entity.id
_entity.type
_entity.pdbx_description
1 polymer ?
#
loop_
_entity_poly.entity_id
_entity_poly.type
_entity_poly.pdbx_seq_one_letter_code
_entity_poly.pdbx_strand_id
1 'polypeptide(L)'
;MAHVVVLGAGLGGAIMAYEMKAQLRPEDTLTVVTKDPKYHFVPSNPWVAVGWRTRDAVEVDLAPVFARKGINFKPVAAKKLLADSNTIELEDGSSLTYDFLIIATGPELAFDEIEGLGPN
;
A
#
# COMPACT_ATOMS: atom_id res chain seq x y z
N MET A 1 4.94 -16.87 -16.63
CA MET A 1 5.44 -15.75 -15.79
C MET A 1 4.31 -14.72 -15.69
N ALA A 2 3.78 -14.55 -14.49
CA ALA A 2 2.73 -13.58 -14.22
C ALA A 2 3.25 -12.41 -13.38
N HIS A 3 2.72 -11.22 -13.62
CA HIS A 3 2.97 -10.04 -12.80
C HIS A 3 1.71 -9.68 -12.02
N VAL A 4 1.77 -9.82 -10.70
CA VAL A 4 0.70 -9.45 -9.78
C VAL A 4 1.02 -8.09 -9.19
N VAL A 5 0.04 -7.18 -9.18
CA VAL A 5 0.17 -5.87 -8.56
C VAL A 5 -0.85 -5.72 -7.44
N VAL A 6 -0.39 -5.23 -6.29
CA VAL A 6 -1.24 -4.85 -5.15
C VAL A 6 -1.19 -3.34 -5.00
N LEU A 7 -2.34 -2.68 -5.13
CA LEU A 7 -2.50 -1.26 -4.84
C LEU A 7 -2.90 -1.06 -3.38
N GLY A 8 -2.06 -0.34 -2.66
CA GLY A 8 -2.23 -0.09 -1.23
C GLY A 8 -1.43 -1.07 -0.37
N ALA A 9 -0.85 -0.55 0.71
CA ALA A 9 -0.04 -1.30 1.66
C ALA A 9 -0.48 -1.06 3.12
N GLY A 10 -1.76 -0.80 3.32
CA GLY A 10 -2.39 -0.88 4.63
C GLY A 10 -2.52 -2.33 5.10
N LEU A 11 -3.33 -2.57 6.11
CA LEU A 11 -3.50 -3.91 6.68
C LEU A 11 -3.87 -4.96 5.62
N GLY A 12 -4.88 -4.68 4.80
CA GLY A 12 -5.34 -5.61 3.76
C GLY A 12 -4.29 -5.83 2.67
N GLY A 13 -3.68 -4.76 2.13
CA GLY A 13 -2.70 -4.85 1.06
C GLY A 13 -1.39 -5.52 1.49
N ALA A 14 -0.90 -5.21 2.69
CA ALA A 14 0.32 -5.83 3.23
C ALA A 14 0.13 -7.33 3.48
N ILE A 15 -0.98 -7.73 4.11
CA ILE A 15 -1.29 -9.14 4.32
C ILE A 15 -1.42 -9.87 2.98
N MET A 16 -2.18 -9.30 2.04
CA MET A 16 -2.36 -9.88 0.71
C MET A 16 -1.02 -10.05 -0.03
N ALA A 17 -0.12 -9.07 0.07
CA ALA A 17 1.20 -9.16 -0.56
C ALA A 17 2.03 -10.32 0.02
N TYR A 18 1.99 -10.54 1.33
CA TYR A 18 2.70 -11.66 1.97
C TYR A 18 2.10 -13.01 1.59
N GLU A 19 0.79 -13.16 1.69
CA GLU A 19 0.08 -14.39 1.33
C GLU A 19 0.25 -14.74 -0.15
N MET A 20 0.12 -13.76 -1.03
CA MET A 20 0.32 -13.95 -2.46
C MET A 20 1.75 -14.36 -2.77
N LYS A 21 2.75 -13.70 -2.16
CA LYS A 21 4.17 -14.05 -2.39
C LYS A 21 4.49 -15.49 -1.99
N ALA A 22 3.85 -16.00 -0.96
CA ALA A 22 4.06 -17.39 -0.52
C ALA A 22 3.48 -18.44 -1.50
N GLN A 23 2.53 -18.04 -2.35
CA GLN A 23 1.84 -18.92 -3.29
C GLN A 23 2.31 -18.74 -4.73
N LEU A 24 2.99 -17.64 -5.06
CA LEU A 24 3.52 -17.39 -6.39
C LEU A 24 4.66 -18.35 -6.73
N ARG A 25 4.74 -18.72 -8.01
CA ARG A 25 5.85 -19.51 -8.54
C ARG A 25 7.12 -18.66 -8.60
N PRO A 26 8.32 -19.28 -8.66
CA PRO A 26 9.59 -18.54 -8.71
C PRO A 26 9.71 -17.55 -9.87
N GLU A 27 9.09 -17.86 -11.01
CA GLU A 27 9.07 -17.01 -12.21
C GLU A 27 8.06 -15.86 -12.17
N ASP A 28 7.13 -15.89 -11.22
CA ASP A 28 6.11 -14.84 -11.09
C ASP A 28 6.63 -13.67 -10.24
N THR A 29 6.18 -12.48 -10.56
CA THR A 29 6.59 -11.26 -9.85
C THR A 29 5.41 -10.62 -9.12
N LEU A 30 5.71 -10.02 -7.98
CA LEU A 30 4.75 -9.27 -7.17
C LEU A 30 5.29 -7.86 -6.92
N THR A 31 4.47 -6.87 -7.22
CA THR A 31 4.77 -5.45 -6.95
C THR A 31 3.68 -4.84 -6.07
N VAL A 32 4.09 -4.17 -5.01
CA VAL A 32 3.19 -3.36 -4.17
C VAL A 32 3.39 -1.89 -4.53
N VAL A 33 2.30 -1.21 -4.80
CA VAL A 33 2.23 0.22 -5.11
C VAL A 33 1.47 0.92 -4.02
N THR A 34 2.05 1.92 -3.38
CA THR A 34 1.38 2.71 -2.34
C THR A 34 1.91 4.13 -2.30
N LYS A 35 1.05 5.06 -1.94
CA LYS A 35 1.41 6.47 -1.75
C LYS A 35 2.38 6.66 -0.58
N ASP A 36 2.12 5.98 0.54
CA ASP A 36 2.91 6.11 1.77
C ASP A 36 4.00 5.02 1.82
N PRO A 37 5.27 5.38 1.99
CA PRO A 37 6.35 4.41 2.16
C PRO A 37 6.33 3.67 3.49
N LYS A 38 5.48 4.10 4.43
CA LYS A 38 5.36 3.51 5.77
C LYS A 38 4.04 2.75 5.93
N TYR A 39 4.10 1.66 6.65
CA TYR A 39 2.94 0.98 7.21
C TYR A 39 2.59 1.59 8.56
N HIS A 40 1.36 2.05 8.72
CA HIS A 40 0.84 2.57 9.97
C HIS A 40 -0.10 1.57 10.63
N PHE A 41 0.22 1.14 11.84
CA PHE A 41 -0.61 0.19 12.58
C PHE A 41 -1.77 0.90 13.27
N VAL A 42 -2.85 1.12 12.54
CA VAL A 42 -4.06 1.85 12.97
C VAL A 42 -4.64 1.38 14.32
N PRO A 43 -4.66 0.08 14.67
CA PRO A 43 -5.15 -0.36 15.97
C PRO A 43 -4.41 0.24 17.18
N SER A 44 -3.22 0.77 16.99
CA SER A 44 -2.45 1.46 18.04
C SER A 44 -2.73 2.96 18.16
N ASN A 45 -3.58 3.54 17.31
CA ASN A 45 -3.91 4.97 17.35
C ASN A 45 -4.44 5.46 18.71
N PRO A 46 -5.28 4.72 19.46
CA PRO A 46 -5.72 5.14 20.79
C PRO A 46 -4.55 5.40 21.76
N TRP A 47 -3.49 4.58 21.72
CA TRP A 47 -2.30 4.80 22.55
C TRP A 47 -1.48 6.01 22.14
N VAL A 48 -1.44 6.32 20.83
CA VAL A 48 -0.81 7.53 20.33
C VAL A 48 -1.62 8.75 20.78
N ALA A 49 -2.93 8.69 20.71
CA ALA A 49 -3.83 9.78 21.09
C ALA A 49 -3.70 10.16 22.57
N VAL A 50 -3.49 9.19 23.46
CA VAL A 50 -3.32 9.42 24.91
C VAL A 50 -1.85 9.55 25.33
N GLY A 51 -0.91 9.61 24.38
CA GLY A 51 0.50 9.84 24.64
C GLY A 51 1.27 8.63 25.19
N TRP A 52 0.72 7.43 25.18
CA TRP A 52 1.40 6.21 25.65
C TRP A 52 2.40 5.65 24.64
N ARG A 53 2.23 5.99 23.36
CA ARG A 53 3.13 5.63 22.26
C ARG A 53 3.35 6.84 21.36
N THR A 54 4.54 6.93 20.78
CA THR A 54 4.82 7.90 19.70
C THR A 54 4.33 7.36 18.36
N ARG A 55 4.16 8.24 17.39
CA ARG A 55 3.79 7.85 16.03
C ARG A 55 4.82 6.87 15.44
N ASP A 56 6.11 7.15 15.60
CA ASP A 56 7.18 6.30 15.07
C ASP A 56 7.16 4.86 15.64
N ALA A 57 6.66 4.70 16.88
CA ALA A 57 6.55 3.39 17.50
C ALA A 57 5.47 2.48 16.88
N VAL A 58 4.55 3.05 16.09
CA VAL A 58 3.45 2.35 15.45
C VAL A 58 3.55 2.34 13.92
N GLU A 59 4.68 2.79 13.39
CA GLU A 59 4.99 2.81 11.95
C GLU A 59 6.15 1.87 11.61
N VAL A 60 6.12 1.32 10.41
CA VAL A 60 7.18 0.44 9.87
C VAL A 60 7.51 0.87 8.45
N ASP A 61 8.80 1.03 8.15
CA ASP A 61 9.26 1.27 6.78
C ASP A 61 9.03 0.02 5.93
N LEU A 62 8.28 0.17 4.85
CA LEU A 62 7.87 -0.95 3.99
C LEU A 62 9.00 -1.44 3.08
N ALA A 63 9.86 -0.56 2.60
CA ALA A 63 10.91 -0.92 1.65
C ALA A 63 11.81 -2.08 2.14
N PRO A 64 12.42 -2.04 3.34
CA PRO A 64 13.25 -3.14 3.82
C PRO A 64 12.47 -4.41 4.12
N VAL A 65 11.20 -4.27 4.52
CA VAL A 65 10.32 -5.40 4.84
C VAL A 65 9.96 -6.16 3.57
N PHE A 66 9.55 -5.48 2.51
CA PHE A 66 9.23 -6.11 1.23
C PHE A 66 10.47 -6.65 0.51
N ALA A 67 11.61 -5.95 0.58
CA ALA A 67 12.85 -6.41 -0.01
C ALA A 67 13.29 -7.79 0.55
N ARG A 68 13.19 -7.98 1.87
CA ARG A 68 13.50 -9.28 2.51
C ARG A 68 12.63 -10.43 2.03
N LYS A 69 11.43 -10.15 1.53
CA LYS A 69 10.50 -11.14 0.98
C LYS A 69 10.58 -11.28 -0.54
N GLY A 70 11.44 -10.51 -1.21
CA GLY A 70 11.52 -10.50 -2.66
C GLY A 70 10.24 -9.95 -3.32
N ILE A 71 9.58 -8.99 -2.67
CA ILE A 71 8.44 -8.24 -3.17
C ILE A 71 8.95 -6.91 -3.71
N ASN A 72 8.62 -6.60 -4.95
CA ASN A 72 8.94 -5.29 -5.53
C ASN A 72 8.08 -4.21 -4.88
N PHE A 73 8.66 -3.06 -4.61
CA PHE A 73 7.99 -1.98 -3.92
C PHE A 73 8.12 -0.65 -4.68
N LYS A 74 6.98 0.00 -4.91
CA LYS A 74 6.91 1.33 -5.53
C LYS A 74 6.16 2.30 -4.59
N PRO A 75 6.90 3.14 -3.84
CA PRO A 75 6.31 4.16 -2.97
C PRO A 75 5.87 5.40 -3.78
N VAL A 76 4.94 5.20 -4.69
CA VAL A 76 4.39 6.24 -5.58
C VAL A 76 2.89 6.02 -5.68
N ALA A 77 2.11 7.09 -5.63
CA ALA A 77 0.67 6.99 -5.76
C ALA A 77 0.26 6.55 -7.17
N ALA A 78 -0.76 5.72 -7.25
CA ALA A 78 -1.44 5.44 -8.51
C ALA A 78 -2.29 6.65 -8.91
N LYS A 79 -2.12 7.11 -10.15
CA LYS A 79 -2.86 8.24 -10.71
C LYS A 79 -4.11 7.80 -11.45
N LYS A 80 -3.98 6.75 -12.27
CA LYS A 80 -5.06 6.27 -13.12
C LYS A 80 -4.91 4.79 -13.41
N LEU A 81 -6.04 4.09 -13.41
CA LEU A 81 -6.13 2.72 -13.84
C LEU A 81 -6.71 2.66 -15.26
N LEU A 82 -5.97 2.04 -16.17
CA LEU A 82 -6.38 1.76 -17.54
C LEU A 82 -6.67 0.26 -17.66
N ALA A 83 -7.89 -0.12 -17.31
CA ALA A 83 -8.28 -1.53 -17.21
C ALA A 83 -8.21 -2.28 -18.56
N ASP A 84 -8.55 -1.60 -19.65
CA ASP A 84 -8.54 -2.22 -21.00
C ASP A 84 -7.13 -2.62 -21.46
N SER A 85 -6.10 -1.97 -20.92
CA SER A 85 -4.69 -2.26 -21.24
C SER A 85 -3.91 -2.85 -20.07
N ASN A 86 -4.58 -3.22 -18.98
CA ASN A 86 -3.96 -3.73 -17.76
C ASN A 86 -2.76 -2.87 -17.29
N THR A 87 -2.96 -1.55 -17.28
CA THR A 87 -1.91 -0.58 -16.99
C THR A 87 -2.33 0.37 -15.88
N ILE A 88 -1.38 0.70 -15.02
CA ILE A 88 -1.54 1.71 -13.97
C ILE A 88 -0.56 2.85 -14.29
N GLU A 89 -1.09 4.06 -14.44
CA GLU A 89 -0.29 5.28 -14.48
C GLU A 89 0.00 5.74 -13.05
N LEU A 90 1.24 6.07 -12.77
CA LEU A 90 1.72 6.55 -11.47
C LEU A 90 1.90 8.07 -11.49
N GLU A 91 1.89 8.70 -10.32
CA GLU A 91 2.03 10.16 -10.20
C GLU A 91 3.41 10.69 -10.61
N ASP A 92 4.43 9.84 -10.61
CA ASP A 92 5.79 10.19 -11.10
C ASP A 92 5.92 10.17 -12.64
N GLY A 93 4.82 9.90 -13.35
CA GLY A 93 4.79 9.80 -14.81
C GLY A 93 5.18 8.42 -15.36
N SER A 94 5.59 7.48 -14.52
CA SER A 94 5.83 6.11 -14.93
C SER A 94 4.53 5.31 -15.05
N SER A 95 4.59 4.16 -15.71
CA SER A 95 3.48 3.22 -15.79
C SER A 95 3.92 1.81 -15.41
N LEU A 96 2.95 1.01 -14.98
CA LEU A 96 3.14 -0.37 -14.56
C LEU A 96 2.06 -1.23 -15.20
N THR A 97 2.47 -2.30 -15.89
CA THR A 97 1.54 -3.29 -16.42
C THR A 97 1.37 -4.45 -15.45
N TYR A 98 0.23 -5.13 -15.51
CA TYR A 98 -0.07 -6.27 -14.65
C TYR A 98 -0.85 -7.35 -15.42
N ASP A 99 -0.75 -8.59 -14.95
CA ASP A 99 -1.63 -9.68 -15.34
C ASP A 99 -2.80 -9.81 -14.35
N PHE A 100 -2.53 -9.57 -13.06
CA PHE A 100 -3.52 -9.57 -11.99
C PHE A 100 -3.36 -8.34 -11.10
N LEU A 101 -4.48 -7.71 -10.76
CA LEU A 101 -4.52 -6.52 -9.92
C LEU A 101 -5.39 -6.76 -8.69
N ILE A 102 -4.83 -6.43 -7.52
CA ILE A 102 -5.54 -6.42 -6.24
C ILE A 102 -5.62 -4.98 -5.76
N ILE A 103 -6.83 -4.48 -5.52
CA ILE A 103 -7.07 -3.12 -5.05
C ILE A 103 -7.38 -3.16 -3.55
N ALA A 104 -6.49 -2.59 -2.75
CA ALA A 104 -6.58 -2.53 -1.28
C ALA A 104 -6.21 -1.13 -0.77
N THR A 105 -6.71 -0.09 -1.43
CA THR A 105 -6.36 1.32 -1.16
C THR A 105 -6.94 1.86 0.13
N GLY A 106 -7.89 1.16 0.74
CA GLY A 106 -8.53 1.57 1.98
C GLY A 106 -9.52 2.74 1.83
N PRO A 107 -10.04 3.25 2.96
CA PRO A 107 -10.97 4.38 2.99
C PRO A 107 -10.23 5.72 2.96
N GLU A 108 -10.93 6.76 2.52
CA GLU A 108 -10.60 8.16 2.74
C GLU A 108 -11.46 8.70 3.89
N LEU A 109 -10.86 9.52 4.75
CA LEU A 109 -11.59 10.14 5.86
C LEU A 109 -12.29 11.41 5.36
N ALA A 110 -13.61 11.47 5.53
CA ALA A 110 -14.44 12.58 5.11
C ALA A 110 -14.46 13.70 6.17
N PHE A 111 -13.33 14.37 6.37
CA PHE A 111 -13.19 15.43 7.36
C PHE A 111 -14.12 16.63 7.12
N ASP A 112 -14.51 16.87 5.89
CA ASP A 112 -15.38 17.95 5.47
C ASP A 112 -16.86 17.75 5.87
N GLU A 113 -17.25 16.54 6.25
CA GLU A 113 -18.62 16.24 6.72
C GLU A 113 -18.89 16.76 8.14
N ILE A 114 -17.85 17.07 8.92
CA ILE A 114 -17.97 17.56 10.29
C ILE A 114 -17.19 18.86 10.43
N GLU A 115 -17.88 19.96 10.71
CA GLU A 115 -17.26 21.27 10.90
C GLU A 115 -16.22 21.25 12.02
N GLY A 116 -15.01 21.75 11.73
CA GLY A 116 -13.89 21.77 12.67
C GLY A 116 -13.15 20.46 12.84
N LEU A 117 -13.52 19.39 12.12
CA LEU A 117 -12.78 18.12 12.12
C LEU A 117 -11.77 18.13 10.97
N GLY A 118 -10.55 17.73 11.26
CA GLY A 118 -9.52 17.54 10.24
C GLY A 118 -8.12 17.92 10.74
N PRO A 119 -7.09 17.62 9.95
CA PRO A 119 -5.74 18.09 10.22
C PRO A 119 -5.69 19.61 9.95
N ASN A 120 -5.39 20.39 10.99
CA ASN A 120 -5.12 21.83 10.90
C ASN A 120 -3.61 22.09 10.86
#